data_19556d2ea7b664a72bd4dbe6b7e8a568
#
_entry.id   19556d2ea7b664a72bd4dbe6b7e8a568
#
_cell.length_a   1.000
_cell.length_b   1.000
_cell.length_c   1.000
_cell.angle_alpha   90.00
_cell.angle_beta   90.00
_cell.angle_gamma   90.00
#
_symmetry.space_group_name_H-M   'P 1'
#
loop_
_entity.id
_entity.type
_entity.pdbx_description
1 polymer ?
#
loop_
_entity_poly.entity_id
_entity_poly.type
_entity_poly.pdbx_seq_one_letter_code
_entity_poly.pdbx_strand_id
1 'polypeptide(L)'
;TAFVEDKGKIIFIGSDKEALKYSGEQIDLNNKYVYPGFNDSHMHLVNYGQSLKNVLLEKHTNSLKALLEELKKHLVKGQWLIGRGWNHDYFTDEQRFPTRKDLDMISEEEPIVITRTCGHILVANSKAIELANITSEAVEGGYFDLDAGLFQENALYLIYDTIPQPTIEEIKDNILIAQKELHSYGITFVQSDDLLSATSDYHDALQAFEQLRAENKLTIRVYEQAQLPTLK
;
A
#
# COMPACT_ATOMS: atom_id res chain seq x y z
N THR A 1 28.49 16.50 21.16
CA THR A 1 28.22 15.23 21.87
C THR A 1 28.31 14.09 20.86
N ALA A 2 29.07 13.05 21.17
CA ALA A 2 29.22 11.86 20.37
C ALA A 2 28.71 10.61 21.12
N PHE A 3 28.43 9.56 20.40
CA PHE A 3 28.25 8.22 20.96
C PHE A 3 29.08 7.20 20.17
N VAL A 4 29.40 6.10 20.80
CA VAL A 4 30.06 4.97 20.15
C VAL A 4 29.14 3.76 20.20
N GLU A 5 28.98 3.14 19.05
CA GLU A 5 28.20 1.92 18.88
C GLU A 5 29.14 0.75 18.60
N ASP A 6 28.90 -0.39 19.24
CA ASP A 6 29.56 -1.66 18.92
C ASP A 6 28.54 -2.80 18.97
N LYS A 7 28.44 -3.55 17.88
CA LYS A 7 27.56 -4.71 17.73
C LYS A 7 26.08 -4.42 18.07
N GLY A 8 25.56 -3.30 17.62
CA GLY A 8 24.18 -2.88 17.83
C GLY A 8 23.91 -2.29 19.22
N LYS A 9 24.94 -1.96 20.00
CA LYS A 9 24.79 -1.38 21.34
C LYS A 9 25.57 -0.08 21.48
N ILE A 10 24.96 0.90 22.09
CA ILE A 10 25.65 2.13 22.48
C ILE A 10 26.53 1.78 23.71
N ILE A 11 27.84 1.85 23.53
CA ILE A 11 28.82 1.55 24.57
C ILE A 11 29.41 2.80 25.22
N PHE A 12 29.23 3.97 24.63
CA PHE A 12 29.69 5.26 25.15
C PHE A 12 28.80 6.40 24.67
N ILE A 13 28.57 7.38 25.53
CA ILE A 13 27.97 8.67 25.19
C ILE A 13 28.76 9.75 25.96
N GLY A 14 29.26 10.77 25.24
CA GLY A 14 30.04 11.81 25.88
C GLY A 14 30.55 12.87 24.89
N SER A 15 31.72 13.43 25.18
CA SER A 15 32.35 14.40 24.31
C SER A 15 33.01 13.74 23.09
N ASP A 16 33.13 14.49 21.99
CA ASP A 16 33.80 14.05 20.76
C ASP A 16 35.25 13.64 21.06
N LYS A 17 35.96 14.41 21.93
CA LYS A 17 37.32 14.12 22.33
C LYS A 17 37.49 12.74 23.03
N GLU A 18 36.49 12.33 23.80
CA GLU A 18 36.48 11.04 24.49
C GLU A 18 36.08 9.92 23.54
N ALA A 19 35.12 10.17 22.65
CA ALA A 19 34.69 9.21 21.64
C ALA A 19 35.85 8.83 20.69
N LEU A 20 36.69 9.79 20.33
CA LEU A 20 37.88 9.54 19.48
C LEU A 20 38.92 8.59 20.09
N LYS A 21 38.81 8.19 21.35
CA LYS A 21 39.65 7.16 21.97
C LYS A 21 39.26 5.73 21.56
N TYR A 22 38.06 5.57 21.01
CA TYR A 22 37.57 4.30 20.49
C TYR A 22 38.01 4.16 19.03
N SER A 23 38.41 2.94 18.64
CA SER A 23 38.73 2.62 17.26
C SER A 23 37.48 2.28 16.48
N GLY A 24 37.35 2.76 15.24
CA GLY A 24 36.20 2.47 14.39
C GLY A 24 36.00 3.50 13.31
N GLU A 25 34.97 3.33 12.52
CA GLU A 25 34.49 4.30 11.54
C GLU A 25 33.95 5.54 12.26
N GLN A 26 34.30 6.72 11.77
CA GLN A 26 33.82 7.98 12.30
C GLN A 26 32.84 8.61 11.32
N ILE A 27 31.65 8.92 11.80
CA ILE A 27 30.59 9.56 11.01
C ILE A 27 30.32 10.93 11.61
N ASP A 28 30.62 12.01 10.87
CA ASP A 28 30.24 13.36 11.25
C ASP A 28 28.78 13.60 10.89
N LEU A 29 27.96 13.84 11.92
CA LEU A 29 26.53 14.12 11.74
C LEU A 29 26.21 15.57 11.44
N ASN A 30 27.24 16.45 11.32
CA ASN A 30 27.06 17.87 11.02
C ASN A 30 26.04 18.56 11.95
N ASN A 31 26.15 18.31 13.23
CA ASN A 31 25.23 18.79 14.29
C ASN A 31 23.76 18.34 14.13
N LYS A 32 23.50 17.26 13.40
CA LYS A 32 22.15 16.68 13.35
C LYS A 32 21.85 15.92 14.65
N TYR A 33 20.57 15.88 14.98
CA TYR A 33 20.08 15.10 16.11
C TYR A 33 19.99 13.62 15.75
N VAL A 34 20.29 12.76 16.73
CA VAL A 34 20.11 11.30 16.62
C VAL A 34 18.98 10.87 17.52
N TYR A 35 18.08 10.09 16.97
CA TYR A 35 16.96 9.48 17.69
C TYR A 35 17.03 7.97 17.51
N PRO A 36 16.53 7.19 18.49
CA PRO A 36 16.22 5.79 18.25
C PRO A 36 15.25 5.66 17.07
N GLY A 37 15.38 4.57 16.31
CA GLY A 37 14.39 4.31 15.25
C GLY A 37 12.98 4.24 15.81
N PHE A 38 12.00 4.80 15.07
CA PHE A 38 10.60 4.83 15.49
C PHE A 38 9.96 3.46 15.34
N ASN A 39 8.96 3.21 16.17
CA ASN A 39 8.11 2.03 16.10
C ASN A 39 6.70 2.45 15.69
N ASP A 40 6.15 1.78 14.67
CA ASP A 40 4.73 1.84 14.39
C ASP A 40 4.02 0.68 15.08
N SER A 41 3.04 0.99 15.90
CA SER A 41 2.37 0.02 16.76
C SER A 41 1.21 -0.71 16.09
N HIS A 42 0.77 -0.28 14.90
CA HIS A 42 -0.26 -0.97 14.12
C HIS A 42 -0.27 -0.49 12.67
N MET A 43 -0.01 -1.42 11.76
CA MET A 43 -0.14 -1.20 10.33
C MET A 43 -0.43 -2.50 9.58
N HIS A 44 -0.60 -2.41 8.26
CA HIS A 44 -0.66 -3.52 7.32
C HIS A 44 0.49 -3.35 6.31
N LEU A 45 1.65 -3.93 6.61
CA LEU A 45 2.91 -3.66 5.89
C LEU A 45 2.83 -4.06 4.42
N VAL A 46 2.30 -5.25 4.13
CA VAL A 46 2.15 -5.77 2.77
C VAL A 46 1.17 -4.91 1.97
N ASN A 47 0.00 -4.60 2.57
CA ASN A 47 -1.00 -3.75 1.93
C ASN A 47 -0.50 -2.32 1.73
N TYR A 48 0.30 -1.80 2.65
CA TYR A 48 0.94 -0.50 2.49
C TYR A 48 1.88 -0.51 1.27
N GLY A 49 2.74 -1.53 1.14
CA GLY A 49 3.60 -1.69 -0.03
C GLY A 49 2.82 -1.83 -1.34
N GLN A 50 1.73 -2.60 -1.32
CA GLN A 50 0.82 -2.70 -2.46
C GLN A 50 0.22 -1.33 -2.81
N SER A 51 -0.22 -0.56 -1.80
CA SER A 51 -0.80 0.77 -2.02
C SER A 51 0.17 1.75 -2.67
N LEU A 52 1.47 1.62 -2.40
CA LEU A 52 2.51 2.44 -3.01
C LEU A 52 2.74 2.14 -4.51
N LYS A 53 2.27 0.99 -4.99
CA LYS A 53 2.26 0.63 -6.42
C LYS A 53 1.02 1.17 -7.15
N ASN A 54 -0.04 1.46 -6.42
CA ASN A 54 -1.27 1.99 -6.99
C ASN A 54 -1.09 3.43 -7.45
N VAL A 55 -1.92 3.87 -8.40
CA VAL A 55 -1.93 5.27 -8.83
C VAL A 55 -2.51 6.14 -7.72
N LEU A 56 -1.69 7.00 -7.13
CA LEU A 56 -2.11 7.93 -6.08
C LEU A 56 -2.80 9.15 -6.70
N LEU A 57 -4.12 9.14 -6.68
CA LEU A 57 -4.95 10.15 -7.31
C LEU A 57 -5.18 11.40 -6.45
N GLU A 58 -4.76 11.40 -5.19
CA GLU A 58 -4.94 12.53 -4.26
C GLU A 58 -4.35 13.84 -4.78
N LYS A 59 -3.26 13.76 -5.52
CA LYS A 59 -2.59 14.91 -6.14
C LYS A 59 -3.28 15.41 -7.41
N HIS A 60 -4.26 14.66 -7.92
CA HIS A 60 -4.94 14.89 -9.21
C HIS A 60 -6.46 15.07 -9.02
N THR A 61 -6.90 15.53 -7.84
CA THR A 61 -8.31 15.68 -7.48
C THR A 61 -8.93 17.02 -7.86
N ASN A 62 -8.19 17.89 -8.51
CA ASN A 62 -8.67 19.20 -8.93
C ASN A 62 -9.46 19.20 -10.24
N SER A 63 -9.42 18.09 -10.99
CA SER A 63 -10.06 17.96 -12.30
C SER A 63 -10.29 16.51 -12.65
N LEU A 64 -11.48 16.16 -13.12
CA LEU A 64 -11.78 14.83 -13.66
C LEU A 64 -10.86 14.50 -14.85
N LYS A 65 -10.65 15.47 -15.73
CA LYS A 65 -9.75 15.32 -16.88
C LYS A 65 -8.33 15.01 -16.45
N ALA A 66 -7.77 15.76 -15.49
CA ALA A 66 -6.41 15.53 -14.99
C ALA A 66 -6.25 14.16 -14.33
N LEU A 67 -7.28 13.69 -13.61
CA LEU A 67 -7.32 12.35 -13.02
C LEU A 67 -7.26 11.26 -14.10
N LEU A 68 -8.06 11.37 -15.15
CA LEU A 68 -8.07 10.41 -16.26
C LEU A 68 -6.75 10.40 -17.05
N GLU A 69 -6.16 11.59 -17.28
CA GLU A 69 -4.84 11.71 -17.90
C GLU A 69 -3.74 11.07 -17.06
N GLU A 70 -3.82 11.19 -15.73
CA GLU A 70 -2.85 10.53 -14.84
C GLU A 70 -2.98 9.01 -14.90
N LEU A 71 -4.19 8.48 -14.74
CA LEU A 71 -4.46 7.04 -14.84
C LEU A 71 -3.90 6.46 -16.14
N LYS A 72 -4.13 7.15 -17.27
CA LYS A 72 -3.68 6.68 -18.59
C LYS A 72 -2.17 6.47 -18.68
N LYS A 73 -1.36 7.23 -17.95
CA LYS A 73 0.11 7.10 -17.95
C LYS A 73 0.58 5.80 -17.30
N HIS A 74 -0.24 5.22 -16.44
CA HIS A 74 0.08 4.01 -15.68
C HIS A 74 -0.55 2.73 -16.27
N LEU A 75 -1.21 2.84 -17.43
CA LEU A 75 -1.82 1.69 -18.08
C LEU A 75 -0.75 0.72 -18.57
N VAL A 76 -0.83 -0.54 -18.16
CA VAL A 76 0.06 -1.62 -18.60
C VAL A 76 -0.79 -2.75 -19.14
N LYS A 77 -0.45 -3.22 -20.34
CA LYS A 77 -1.17 -4.30 -21.02
C LYS A 77 -1.18 -5.59 -20.18
N GLY A 78 -2.36 -6.18 -20.02
CA GLY A 78 -2.56 -7.43 -19.28
C GLY A 78 -2.56 -7.27 -17.76
N GLN A 79 -2.58 -6.03 -17.24
CA GLN A 79 -2.57 -5.78 -15.80
C GLN A 79 -3.79 -4.96 -15.37
N TRP A 80 -4.20 -5.15 -14.12
CA TRP A 80 -5.18 -4.28 -13.47
C TRP A 80 -4.57 -2.90 -13.24
N LEU A 81 -5.29 -1.85 -13.64
CA LEU A 81 -4.96 -0.48 -13.29
C LEU A 81 -5.76 -0.09 -12.06
N ILE A 82 -5.08 0.09 -10.93
CA ILE A 82 -5.71 0.41 -9.65
C ILE A 82 -5.31 1.80 -9.22
N GLY A 83 -6.29 2.68 -9.05
CA GLY A 83 -6.10 4.03 -8.54
C GLY A 83 -6.84 4.26 -7.22
N ARG A 84 -6.30 5.13 -6.36
CA ARG A 84 -6.93 5.48 -5.08
C ARG A 84 -6.75 6.95 -4.75
N GLY A 85 -7.72 7.50 -4.03
CA GLY A 85 -7.59 8.82 -3.41
C GLY A 85 -8.28 9.96 -4.17
N TRP A 86 -9.09 9.65 -5.20
CA TRP A 86 -9.86 10.70 -5.87
C TRP A 86 -10.98 11.27 -4.97
N ASN A 87 -11.30 12.55 -5.19
CA ASN A 87 -12.43 13.20 -4.54
C ASN A 87 -13.08 14.24 -5.47
N HIS A 88 -14.31 13.95 -5.90
CA HIS A 88 -15.05 14.80 -6.83
C HIS A 88 -15.44 16.17 -6.25
N ASP A 89 -15.47 16.32 -4.91
CA ASP A 89 -15.78 17.59 -4.26
C ASP A 89 -14.76 18.70 -4.64
N TYR A 90 -13.56 18.29 -5.07
CA TYR A 90 -12.49 19.21 -5.48
C TYR A 90 -12.39 19.41 -6.99
N PHE A 91 -13.22 18.72 -7.80
CA PHE A 91 -13.19 18.89 -9.24
C PHE A 91 -13.71 20.30 -9.62
N THR A 92 -12.96 21.01 -10.44
CA THR A 92 -13.29 22.35 -10.93
C THR A 92 -13.86 22.35 -12.34
N ASP A 93 -13.74 21.23 -13.05
CA ASP A 93 -14.29 21.02 -14.40
C ASP A 93 -15.69 20.39 -14.36
N GLU A 94 -15.80 19.16 -13.88
CA GLU A 94 -17.07 18.44 -13.77
C GLU A 94 -17.24 17.89 -12.34
N GLN A 95 -18.09 18.54 -11.54
CA GLN A 95 -18.40 18.14 -10.16
C GLN A 95 -19.32 16.92 -10.11
N ARG A 96 -18.86 15.79 -10.61
CA ARG A 96 -19.58 14.52 -10.56
C ARG A 96 -18.62 13.37 -10.24
N PHE A 97 -19.15 12.22 -9.91
CA PHE A 97 -18.36 11.01 -9.84
C PHE A 97 -17.80 10.67 -11.22
N PRO A 98 -16.57 10.14 -11.29
CA PRO A 98 -16.11 9.37 -12.44
C PRO A 98 -17.10 8.24 -12.72
N THR A 99 -17.23 7.84 -13.97
CA THR A 99 -18.14 6.77 -14.39
C THR A 99 -17.39 5.68 -15.14
N ARG A 100 -18.03 4.54 -15.32
CA ARG A 100 -17.55 3.46 -16.19
C ARG A 100 -17.10 3.97 -17.55
N LYS A 101 -17.87 4.85 -18.18
CA LYS A 101 -17.55 5.41 -19.50
C LYS A 101 -16.32 6.29 -19.49
N ASP A 102 -16.07 7.03 -18.42
CA ASP A 102 -14.85 7.82 -18.29
C ASP A 102 -13.59 6.90 -18.24
N LEU A 103 -13.69 5.77 -17.54
CA LEU A 103 -12.60 4.80 -17.47
C LEU A 103 -12.46 3.99 -18.76
N ASP A 104 -13.56 3.67 -19.46
CA ASP A 104 -13.55 3.02 -20.77
C ASP A 104 -12.81 3.87 -21.83
N MET A 105 -12.86 5.20 -21.72
CA MET A 105 -12.06 6.08 -22.60
C MET A 105 -10.53 5.88 -22.40
N ILE A 106 -10.10 5.33 -21.28
CA ILE A 106 -8.68 4.99 -21.06
C ILE A 106 -8.38 3.64 -21.68
N SER A 107 -9.17 2.61 -21.38
CA SER A 107 -9.10 1.28 -21.97
C SER A 107 -10.40 0.50 -21.79
N GLU A 108 -10.85 -0.17 -22.85
CA GLU A 108 -11.91 -1.19 -22.78
C GLU A 108 -11.32 -2.62 -22.66
N GLU A 109 -10.00 -2.78 -22.86
CA GLU A 109 -9.33 -4.08 -22.85
C GLU A 109 -8.73 -4.42 -21.48
N GLU A 110 -8.22 -3.43 -20.77
CA GLU A 110 -7.59 -3.62 -19.46
C GLU A 110 -8.54 -3.25 -18.31
N PRO A 111 -8.60 -4.05 -17.23
CA PRO A 111 -9.47 -3.75 -16.11
C PRO A 111 -8.96 -2.55 -15.31
N ILE A 112 -9.85 -1.57 -15.09
CA ILE A 112 -9.53 -0.33 -14.37
C ILE A 112 -10.49 -0.15 -13.21
N VAL A 113 -9.94 0.11 -12.03
CA VAL A 113 -10.72 0.45 -10.84
C VAL A 113 -10.10 1.64 -10.11
N ILE A 114 -10.96 2.54 -9.64
CA ILE A 114 -10.52 3.69 -8.85
C ILE A 114 -11.37 3.82 -7.58
N THR A 115 -10.71 3.91 -6.42
CA THR A 115 -11.37 4.04 -5.13
C THR A 115 -11.28 5.48 -4.62
N ARG A 116 -12.41 6.02 -4.16
CA ARG A 116 -12.49 7.35 -3.56
C ARG A 116 -11.67 7.42 -2.27
N THR A 117 -11.23 8.62 -1.90
CA THR A 117 -10.42 8.87 -0.69
C THR A 117 -11.03 8.31 0.60
N CYS A 118 -12.37 8.27 0.70
CA CYS A 118 -13.04 7.69 1.88
C CYS A 118 -12.92 6.16 1.97
N GLY A 119 -12.58 5.46 0.87
CA GLY A 119 -12.49 4.00 0.83
C GLY A 119 -13.82 3.26 0.66
N HIS A 120 -14.95 3.97 0.65
CA HIS A 120 -16.32 3.40 0.61
C HIS A 120 -17.00 3.50 -0.76
N ILE A 121 -16.33 4.05 -1.76
CA ILE A 121 -16.84 4.24 -3.12
C ILE A 121 -15.77 3.83 -4.12
N LEU A 122 -16.14 2.96 -5.04
CA LEU A 122 -15.30 2.47 -6.13
C LEU A 122 -16.01 2.71 -7.46
N VAL A 123 -15.25 3.05 -8.49
CA VAL A 123 -15.71 3.07 -9.88
C VAL A 123 -14.87 2.09 -10.69
N ALA A 124 -15.53 1.26 -11.49
CA ALA A 124 -14.92 0.25 -12.34
C ALA A 124 -15.27 0.47 -13.80
N ASN A 125 -14.34 0.15 -14.71
CA ASN A 125 -14.62 0.16 -16.15
C ASN A 125 -15.37 -1.10 -16.62
N SER A 126 -15.74 -1.13 -17.89
CA SER A 126 -16.46 -2.26 -18.50
C SER A 126 -15.71 -3.58 -18.35
N LYS A 127 -14.39 -3.58 -18.51
CA LYS A 127 -13.58 -4.79 -18.41
C LYS A 127 -13.50 -5.36 -17.00
N ALA A 128 -13.36 -4.51 -15.99
CA ALA A 128 -13.38 -4.95 -14.60
C ALA A 128 -14.73 -5.56 -14.21
N ILE A 129 -15.85 -4.94 -14.66
CA ILE A 129 -17.20 -5.43 -14.42
C ILE A 129 -17.44 -6.77 -15.15
N GLU A 130 -16.96 -6.91 -16.38
CA GLU A 130 -17.03 -8.17 -17.14
C GLU A 130 -16.32 -9.30 -16.40
N LEU A 131 -15.10 -9.05 -15.92
CA LEU A 131 -14.32 -10.04 -15.16
C LEU A 131 -14.98 -10.42 -13.82
N ALA A 132 -15.66 -9.47 -13.19
CA ALA A 132 -16.38 -9.71 -11.94
C ALA A 132 -17.61 -10.62 -12.13
N ASN A 133 -18.12 -10.76 -13.35
CA ASN A 133 -19.25 -11.64 -13.69
C ASN A 133 -20.40 -11.57 -12.67
N ILE A 134 -20.82 -10.33 -12.35
CA ILE A 134 -21.80 -10.05 -11.30
C ILE A 134 -23.16 -10.62 -11.71
N THR A 135 -23.66 -11.58 -10.94
CA THR A 135 -24.96 -12.24 -11.15
C THR A 135 -25.97 -11.87 -10.07
N SER A 136 -25.56 -11.26 -8.97
CA SER A 136 -26.43 -10.82 -7.89
C SER A 136 -27.21 -9.57 -8.29
N GLU A 137 -28.49 -9.50 -7.88
CA GLU A 137 -29.32 -8.31 -8.07
C GLU A 137 -29.10 -7.27 -6.95
N ALA A 138 -28.60 -7.69 -5.80
CA ALA A 138 -28.36 -6.84 -4.64
C ALA A 138 -27.25 -7.41 -3.75
N VAL A 139 -26.63 -6.55 -2.93
CA VAL A 139 -25.64 -6.88 -1.89
C VAL A 139 -26.11 -6.29 -0.57
N GLU A 140 -26.18 -7.11 0.47
CA GLU A 140 -26.55 -6.66 1.81
C GLU A 140 -25.54 -5.63 2.33
N GLY A 141 -26.02 -4.46 2.75
CA GLY A 141 -25.17 -3.37 3.23
C GLY A 141 -24.32 -2.70 2.13
N GLY A 142 -24.66 -2.89 0.86
CA GLY A 142 -23.98 -2.27 -0.26
C GLY A 142 -24.95 -1.77 -1.34
N TYR A 143 -24.46 -0.91 -2.21
CA TYR A 143 -25.16 -0.42 -3.39
C TYR A 143 -24.24 -0.51 -4.61
N PHE A 144 -24.79 -0.85 -5.76
CA PHE A 144 -24.06 -0.76 -7.03
C PHE A 144 -24.97 -0.36 -8.19
N ASP A 145 -24.35 0.26 -9.19
CA ASP A 145 -24.94 0.64 -10.46
C ASP A 145 -23.96 0.24 -11.58
N LEU A 146 -24.31 -0.81 -12.31
CA LEU A 146 -23.44 -1.35 -13.37
C LEU A 146 -23.32 -0.40 -14.57
N ASP A 147 -24.35 0.41 -14.85
CA ASP A 147 -24.32 1.37 -15.96
C ASP A 147 -23.38 2.53 -15.67
N ALA A 148 -23.39 3.01 -14.43
CA ALA A 148 -22.45 4.01 -13.94
C ALA A 148 -21.05 3.42 -13.62
N GLY A 149 -20.96 2.10 -13.40
CA GLY A 149 -19.78 1.43 -12.90
C GLY A 149 -19.48 1.73 -11.43
N LEU A 150 -20.51 2.08 -10.66
CA LEU A 150 -20.39 2.57 -9.29
C LEU A 150 -20.68 1.44 -8.29
N PHE A 151 -19.83 1.34 -7.28
CA PHE A 151 -19.94 0.38 -6.18
C PHE A 151 -19.72 1.10 -4.85
N GLN A 152 -20.56 0.82 -3.85
CA GLN A 152 -20.52 1.46 -2.54
C GLN A 152 -20.61 0.41 -1.43
N GLU A 153 -19.92 0.68 -0.32
CA GLU A 153 -19.91 -0.13 0.89
C GLU A 153 -19.59 -1.61 0.58
N ASN A 154 -20.37 -2.56 1.04
CA ASN A 154 -20.12 -3.99 0.82
C ASN A 154 -20.10 -4.41 -0.66
N ALA A 155 -20.66 -3.61 -1.56
CA ALA A 155 -20.61 -3.91 -2.99
C ALA A 155 -19.22 -3.75 -3.61
N LEU A 156 -18.28 -3.06 -2.94
CA LEU A 156 -16.89 -2.97 -3.41
C LEU A 156 -16.26 -4.36 -3.58
N TYR A 157 -16.63 -5.31 -2.72
CA TYR A 157 -16.09 -6.67 -2.76
C TYR A 157 -16.47 -7.44 -4.02
N LEU A 158 -17.57 -7.08 -4.71
CA LEU A 158 -17.89 -7.65 -6.02
C LEU A 158 -16.77 -7.44 -7.04
N ILE A 159 -16.01 -6.36 -6.90
CA ILE A 159 -14.88 -6.04 -7.77
C ILE A 159 -13.56 -6.47 -7.12
N TYR A 160 -13.34 -6.17 -5.84
CA TYR A 160 -12.07 -6.49 -5.17
C TYR A 160 -11.76 -7.99 -5.17
N ASP A 161 -12.76 -8.85 -4.99
CA ASP A 161 -12.58 -10.30 -4.99
C ASP A 161 -12.20 -10.87 -6.37
N THR A 162 -12.33 -10.05 -7.42
CA THR A 162 -11.95 -10.41 -8.79
C THR A 162 -10.47 -10.07 -9.09
N ILE A 163 -9.90 -9.14 -8.34
CA ILE A 163 -8.50 -8.77 -8.49
C ILE A 163 -7.64 -9.99 -8.06
N PRO A 164 -6.71 -10.44 -8.91
CA PRO A 164 -5.87 -11.59 -8.57
C PRO A 164 -5.15 -11.40 -7.24
N GLN A 165 -5.13 -12.45 -6.44
CA GLN A 165 -4.34 -12.45 -5.20
C GLN A 165 -2.86 -12.32 -5.53
N PRO A 166 -2.07 -11.59 -4.71
CA PRO A 166 -0.66 -11.42 -4.97
C PRO A 166 0.09 -12.76 -4.80
N THR A 167 1.02 -13.01 -5.70
CA THR A 167 1.97 -14.11 -5.57
C THR A 167 2.98 -13.83 -4.43
N ILE A 168 3.67 -14.88 -3.95
CA ILE A 168 4.71 -14.74 -2.91
C ILE A 168 5.78 -13.72 -3.34
N GLU A 169 6.20 -13.70 -4.60
CA GLU A 169 7.16 -12.72 -5.10
C GLU A 169 6.60 -11.29 -5.08
N GLU A 170 5.34 -11.10 -5.41
CA GLU A 170 4.67 -9.79 -5.31
C GLU A 170 4.53 -9.33 -3.85
N ILE A 171 4.25 -10.25 -2.93
CA ILE A 171 4.24 -9.96 -1.48
C ILE A 171 5.64 -9.53 -1.01
N LYS A 172 6.70 -10.23 -1.43
CA LYS A 172 8.09 -9.85 -1.13
C LYS A 172 8.40 -8.45 -1.65
N ASP A 173 8.04 -8.15 -2.88
CA ASP A 173 8.23 -6.83 -3.48
C ASP A 173 7.46 -5.74 -2.70
N ASN A 174 6.23 -6.01 -2.28
CA ASN A 174 5.44 -5.09 -1.47
C ASN A 174 6.15 -4.80 -0.13
N ILE A 175 6.64 -5.83 0.57
CA ILE A 175 7.40 -5.67 1.81
C ILE A 175 8.67 -4.81 1.58
N LEU A 176 9.42 -5.06 0.51
CA LEU A 176 10.63 -4.31 0.18
C LEU A 176 10.36 -2.84 -0.14
N ILE A 177 9.29 -2.56 -0.85
CA ILE A 177 8.85 -1.18 -1.15
C ILE A 177 8.43 -0.47 0.14
N ALA A 178 7.59 -1.13 0.95
CA ALA A 178 7.11 -0.58 2.21
C ALA A 178 8.26 -0.28 3.18
N GLN A 179 9.18 -1.22 3.40
CA GLN A 179 10.30 -0.99 4.32
C GLN A 179 11.20 0.16 3.88
N LYS A 180 11.43 0.33 2.57
CA LYS A 180 12.20 1.46 2.04
C LYS A 180 11.54 2.80 2.37
N GLU A 181 10.23 2.88 2.18
CA GLU A 181 9.46 4.09 2.47
C GLU A 181 9.45 4.38 3.98
N LEU A 182 9.20 3.35 4.82
CA LEU A 182 9.18 3.47 6.28
C LEU A 182 10.55 3.91 6.82
N HIS A 183 11.64 3.38 6.29
CA HIS A 183 12.99 3.83 6.66
C HIS A 183 13.22 5.31 6.34
N SER A 184 12.62 5.84 5.28
CA SER A 184 12.72 7.27 4.97
C SER A 184 12.08 8.17 6.03
N TYR A 185 11.12 7.63 6.79
CA TYR A 185 10.48 8.28 7.95
C TYR A 185 11.15 7.94 9.29
N GLY A 186 12.23 7.16 9.28
CA GLY A 186 12.94 6.71 10.49
C GLY A 186 12.22 5.58 11.26
N ILE A 187 11.23 4.94 10.67
CA ILE A 187 10.55 3.77 11.23
C ILE A 187 11.41 2.53 11.00
N THR A 188 11.76 1.82 12.07
CA THR A 188 12.66 0.65 12.04
C THR A 188 12.03 -0.62 12.62
N PHE A 189 10.84 -0.48 13.18
CA PHE A 189 10.05 -1.57 13.74
C PHE A 189 8.56 -1.32 13.49
N VAL A 190 7.82 -2.37 13.13
CA VAL A 190 6.38 -2.32 12.94
C VAL A 190 5.70 -3.51 13.61
N GLN A 191 4.50 -3.27 14.16
CA GLN A 191 3.52 -4.31 14.45
C GLN A 191 2.54 -4.34 13.28
N SER A 192 2.52 -5.45 12.56
CA SER A 192 1.74 -5.59 11.33
C SER A 192 0.67 -6.65 11.46
N ASP A 193 -0.44 -6.47 10.77
CA ASP A 193 -1.55 -7.42 10.67
C ASP A 193 -1.76 -7.76 9.18
N ASP A 194 -0.87 -8.61 8.66
CA ASP A 194 -0.84 -8.96 7.23
C ASP A 194 -1.42 -10.35 6.94
N LEU A 195 -1.50 -11.24 7.95
CA LEU A 195 -1.73 -12.66 7.71
C LEU A 195 -3.10 -12.98 7.11
N LEU A 196 -4.11 -12.14 7.34
CA LEU A 196 -5.46 -12.29 6.75
C LEU A 196 -5.89 -11.10 5.90
N SER A 197 -5.11 -10.03 5.91
CA SER A 197 -5.45 -8.80 5.19
C SER A 197 -4.75 -8.69 3.84
N ALA A 198 -3.57 -9.30 3.69
CA ALA A 198 -2.74 -9.17 2.51
C ALA A 198 -2.95 -10.26 1.47
N THR A 199 -3.48 -11.41 1.87
CA THR A 199 -3.64 -12.60 1.03
C THR A 199 -4.74 -13.50 1.59
N SER A 200 -5.31 -14.35 0.75
CA SER A 200 -6.32 -15.34 1.17
C SER A 200 -5.72 -16.51 1.95
N ASP A 201 -4.42 -16.78 1.80
CA ASP A 201 -3.68 -17.80 2.54
C ASP A 201 -2.53 -17.14 3.33
N TYR A 202 -2.64 -17.11 4.65
CA TYR A 202 -1.62 -16.53 5.52
C TYR A 202 -0.23 -17.18 5.38
N HIS A 203 -0.16 -18.40 4.88
CA HIS A 203 1.12 -19.08 4.63
C HIS A 203 1.96 -18.35 3.58
N ASP A 204 1.33 -17.72 2.58
CA ASP A 204 2.04 -16.97 1.54
C ASP A 204 2.74 -15.75 2.15
N ALA A 205 2.07 -15.03 3.05
CA ALA A 205 2.68 -13.90 3.77
C ALA A 205 3.85 -14.38 4.64
N LEU A 206 3.66 -15.43 5.45
CA LEU A 206 4.73 -16.00 6.27
C LEU A 206 5.93 -16.42 5.43
N GLN A 207 5.69 -17.13 4.32
CA GLN A 207 6.74 -17.60 3.42
C GLN A 207 7.51 -16.43 2.80
N ALA A 208 6.84 -15.34 2.42
CA ALA A 208 7.47 -14.14 1.91
C ALA A 208 8.43 -13.52 2.94
N PHE A 209 7.99 -13.37 4.19
CA PHE A 209 8.83 -12.87 5.29
C PHE A 209 10.04 -13.78 5.57
N GLU A 210 9.82 -15.10 5.61
CA GLU A 210 10.89 -16.09 5.83
C GLU A 210 11.95 -16.05 4.73
N GLN A 211 11.53 -15.99 3.47
CA GLN A 211 12.44 -15.88 2.33
C GLN A 211 13.24 -14.58 2.39
N LEU A 212 12.60 -13.44 2.61
CA LEU A 212 13.29 -12.15 2.72
C LEU A 212 14.29 -12.13 3.89
N ARG A 213 13.98 -12.80 5.00
CA ARG A 213 14.91 -12.95 6.14
C ARG A 213 16.10 -13.83 5.75
N ALA A 214 15.86 -14.96 5.10
CA ALA A 214 16.92 -15.87 4.64
C ALA A 214 17.85 -15.20 3.60
N GLU A 215 17.28 -14.34 2.76
CA GLU A 215 18.01 -13.54 1.77
C GLU A 215 18.73 -12.31 2.37
N ASN A 216 18.60 -12.04 3.67
CA ASN A 216 19.09 -10.84 4.36
C ASN A 216 18.57 -9.53 3.75
N LYS A 217 17.37 -9.54 3.15
CA LYS A 217 16.72 -8.38 2.55
C LYS A 217 15.72 -7.68 3.49
N LEU A 218 15.22 -8.38 4.51
CA LEU A 218 14.33 -7.81 5.50
C LEU A 218 15.13 -7.01 6.53
N THR A 219 15.12 -5.70 6.41
CA THR A 219 15.90 -4.77 7.24
C THR A 219 15.07 -4.06 8.30
N ILE A 220 13.75 -4.05 8.14
CA ILE A 220 12.81 -3.59 9.18
C ILE A 220 12.47 -4.76 10.12
N ARG A 221 12.30 -4.48 11.40
CA ARG A 221 11.83 -5.48 12.37
C ARG A 221 10.30 -5.54 12.31
N VAL A 222 9.77 -6.73 12.13
CA VAL A 222 8.33 -6.95 12.01
C VAL A 222 7.85 -7.87 13.13
N TYR A 223 6.77 -7.49 13.79
CA TYR A 223 6.01 -8.33 14.70
C TYR A 223 4.62 -8.53 14.07
N GLU A 224 4.35 -9.74 13.59
CA GLU A 224 3.06 -10.08 13.01
C GLU A 224 2.02 -10.35 14.09
N GLN A 225 0.87 -9.74 13.94
CA GLN A 225 -0.33 -10.00 14.74
C GLN A 225 -1.13 -11.11 14.05
N ALA A 226 -1.30 -12.22 14.74
CA ALA A 226 -2.13 -13.32 14.24
C ALA A 226 -3.57 -13.16 14.72
N GLN A 227 -4.49 -12.85 13.83
CA GLN A 227 -5.91 -13.07 14.06
C GLN A 227 -6.17 -14.56 13.79
N LEU A 228 -6.30 -15.37 14.84
CA LEU A 228 -6.69 -16.76 14.67
C LEU A 228 -8.21 -16.81 14.48
N PRO A 229 -8.70 -17.21 13.29
CA PRO A 229 -10.12 -17.45 13.12
C PRO A 229 -10.46 -18.67 13.95
N THR A 230 -11.09 -18.45 15.10
CA THR A 230 -11.65 -19.46 16.01
C THR A 230 -10.71 -20.66 16.30
N LEU A 231 -10.07 -20.61 17.46
CA LEU A 231 -9.68 -21.85 18.15
C LEU A 231 -10.97 -22.66 18.39
N LYS A 232 -11.26 -23.63 17.51
CA LYS A 232 -12.21 -24.71 17.80
C LYS A 232 -11.47 -25.86 18.44
#